data_dbcb7787c6c3b362a0daa9502a407048
#
_entry.id   dbcb7787c6c3b362a0daa9502a407048
#
_cell.length_a   1.000
_cell.length_b   1.000
_cell.length_c   1.000
_cell.angle_alpha   90.00
_cell.angle_beta   90.00
_cell.angle_gamma   90.00
#
_symmetry.space_group_name_H-M   'P 1'
#
loop_
_entity.id
_entity.type
_entity.pdbx_description
1 polymer ?
#
loop_
_entity_poly.entity_id
_entity_poly.type
_entity_poly.pdbx_seq_one_letter_code
_entity_poly.pdbx_strand_id
1 'polypeptide(L)'
;MAVVVAVVVVVLVDTWISGYFLFRNASNDPLERADAIVVLGGEHDGREDFSIGLAKQGWASTVVISNPYPDGDPVMERVCHDVRGDDGPVEVLCLVPSSLTTRGEATMMRTLAAERSWNKIIVVSWQYHLPRARLIFRQCFSAEPGVTVMQAVPRRYQFSPLSWEFVYAYQWAGLAKAIAQGECS
;
A
#
# COMPACT_ATOMS: atom_id res chain seq x y z
N MET A 1 -41.66 -4.02 -3.97
CA MET A 1 -40.92 -2.93 -3.31
C MET A 1 -40.29 -3.39 -2.00
N ALA A 2 -41.01 -4.01 -1.06
CA ALA A 2 -40.44 -4.47 0.24
C ALA A 2 -39.26 -5.45 0.10
N VAL A 3 -39.32 -6.42 -0.81
CA VAL A 3 -38.24 -7.40 -1.05
C VAL A 3 -36.97 -6.70 -1.53
N VAL A 4 -37.07 -5.76 -2.45
CA VAL A 4 -35.90 -5.00 -2.95
C VAL A 4 -35.25 -4.21 -1.82
N VAL A 5 -36.03 -3.53 -1.00
CA VAL A 5 -35.54 -2.78 0.17
C VAL A 5 -34.83 -3.73 1.15
N ALA A 6 -35.44 -4.88 1.45
CA ALA A 6 -34.83 -5.87 2.34
C ALA A 6 -33.48 -6.38 1.80
N VAL A 7 -33.39 -6.70 0.51
CA VAL A 7 -32.13 -7.14 -0.12
C VAL A 7 -31.07 -6.04 -0.05
N VAL A 8 -31.40 -4.80 -0.34
CA VAL A 8 -30.46 -3.67 -0.25
C VAL A 8 -29.95 -3.50 1.17
N VAL A 9 -30.82 -3.56 2.18
CA VAL A 9 -30.42 -3.45 3.58
C VAL A 9 -29.48 -4.59 3.98
N VAL A 10 -29.78 -5.82 3.59
CA VAL A 10 -28.91 -6.97 3.86
C VAL A 10 -27.54 -6.78 3.24
N VAL A 11 -27.46 -6.37 1.96
CA VAL A 11 -26.20 -6.13 1.26
C VAL A 11 -25.38 -5.04 1.95
N LEU A 12 -25.98 -3.92 2.35
CA LEU A 12 -25.29 -2.85 3.06
C LEU A 12 -24.77 -3.30 4.42
N VAL A 13 -25.57 -4.02 5.19
CA VAL A 13 -25.17 -4.56 6.50
C VAL A 13 -24.01 -5.55 6.34
N ASP A 14 -24.09 -6.46 5.36
CA ASP A 14 -23.03 -7.43 5.09
C ASP A 14 -21.73 -6.75 4.64
N THR A 15 -21.83 -5.79 3.71
CA THR A 15 -20.68 -4.99 3.26
C THR A 15 -20.05 -4.24 4.44
N TRP A 16 -20.86 -3.70 5.33
CA TRP A 16 -20.38 -2.95 6.49
C TRP A 16 -19.68 -3.88 7.50
N ILE A 17 -20.29 -5.00 7.85
CA ILE A 17 -19.72 -5.96 8.82
C ILE A 17 -18.42 -6.56 8.26
N SER A 18 -18.47 -7.10 7.04
CA SER A 18 -17.31 -7.71 6.41
C SER A 18 -16.20 -6.70 6.13
N GLY A 19 -16.55 -5.49 5.69
CA GLY A 19 -15.62 -4.39 5.47
C GLY A 19 -14.95 -3.90 6.76
N TYR A 20 -15.70 -3.84 7.86
CA TYR A 20 -15.14 -3.49 9.16
C TYR A 20 -14.05 -4.48 9.59
N PHE A 21 -14.30 -5.79 9.51
CA PHE A 21 -13.32 -6.79 9.92
C PHE A 21 -12.15 -6.92 8.94
N LEU A 22 -12.41 -6.88 7.64
CA LEU A 22 -11.38 -7.12 6.65
C LEU A 22 -10.50 -5.88 6.38
N PHE A 23 -11.11 -4.69 6.29
CA PHE A 23 -10.39 -3.48 5.85
C PHE A 23 -10.09 -2.53 7.01
N ARG A 24 -11.07 -2.17 7.81
CA ARG A 24 -10.86 -1.21 8.90
C ARG A 24 -9.96 -1.75 10.01
N ASN A 25 -10.08 -3.04 10.32
CA ASN A 25 -9.26 -3.74 11.32
C ASN A 25 -8.13 -4.57 10.68
N ALA A 26 -7.75 -4.25 9.45
CA ALA A 26 -6.59 -4.91 8.84
C ALA A 26 -5.34 -4.71 9.71
N SER A 27 -4.65 -5.81 10.00
CA SER A 27 -3.46 -5.80 10.83
C SER A 27 -2.19 -5.62 10.01
N ASN A 28 -1.21 -4.97 10.63
CA ASN A 28 0.18 -5.00 10.18
C ASN A 28 0.74 -6.41 10.36
N ASP A 29 1.68 -6.78 9.52
CA ASP A 29 2.52 -7.93 9.77
C ASP A 29 3.55 -7.59 10.88
N PRO A 30 4.13 -8.56 11.58
CA PRO A 30 5.28 -8.31 12.44
C PRO A 30 6.38 -7.61 11.65
N LEU A 31 6.94 -6.53 12.20
CA LEU A 31 7.98 -5.78 11.54
C LEU A 31 9.29 -6.59 11.56
N GLU A 32 9.87 -6.79 10.40
CA GLU A 32 11.12 -7.52 10.20
C GLU A 32 12.08 -6.69 9.35
N ARG A 33 13.39 -6.92 9.51
CA ARG A 33 14.39 -6.30 8.65
C ARG A 33 14.21 -6.75 7.22
N ALA A 34 14.34 -5.80 6.30
CA ALA A 34 14.17 -6.01 4.87
C ALA A 34 15.26 -5.26 4.09
N ASP A 35 15.36 -5.54 2.80
CA ASP A 35 16.30 -4.86 1.90
C ASP A 35 15.79 -3.46 1.54
N ALA A 36 14.48 -3.31 1.38
CA ALA A 36 13.86 -2.02 1.07
C ALA A 36 12.50 -1.83 1.74
N ILE A 37 12.11 -0.57 1.92
CA ILE A 37 10.76 -0.14 2.28
C ILE A 37 10.13 0.50 1.05
N VAL A 38 8.92 0.06 0.69
CA VAL A 38 8.18 0.53 -0.48
C VAL A 38 6.98 1.34 -0.01
N VAL A 39 6.89 2.58 -0.44
CA VAL A 39 5.77 3.48 -0.17
C VAL A 39 4.84 3.47 -1.37
N LEU A 40 3.62 2.96 -1.20
CA LEU A 40 2.62 2.98 -2.26
C LEU A 40 2.04 4.39 -2.44
N GLY A 41 1.78 4.77 -3.68
CA GLY A 41 1.15 6.05 -4.01
C GLY A 41 -0.28 6.17 -3.44
N GLY A 42 -0.77 7.41 -3.35
CA GLY A 42 -2.11 7.73 -2.83
C GLY A 42 -2.18 9.13 -2.20
N GLU A 43 -2.86 9.32 -1.09
CA GLU A 43 -2.82 10.58 -0.35
C GLU A 43 -1.46 10.80 0.32
N HIS A 44 -1.03 12.04 0.45
CA HIS A 44 0.09 12.43 1.30
C HIS A 44 -0.36 12.46 2.77
N ASP A 45 -0.33 11.32 3.42
CA ASP A 45 -0.79 11.11 4.78
C ASP A 45 0.35 10.90 5.79
N GLY A 46 1.58 11.21 5.36
CA GLY A 46 2.80 11.05 6.17
C GLY A 46 3.45 9.68 6.05
N ARG A 47 3.01 8.83 5.10
CA ARG A 47 3.61 7.51 4.88
C ARG A 47 5.05 7.59 4.39
N GLU A 48 5.39 8.63 3.67
CA GLU A 48 6.73 8.92 3.18
C GLU A 48 7.67 9.14 4.38
N ASP A 49 7.32 10.08 5.26
CA ASP A 49 8.11 10.37 6.46
C ASP A 49 8.15 9.19 7.44
N PHE A 50 7.04 8.46 7.58
CA PHE A 50 6.98 7.24 8.38
C PHE A 50 7.96 6.18 7.87
N SER A 51 8.00 5.96 6.55
CA SER A 51 8.87 4.97 5.92
C SER A 51 10.35 5.35 6.03
N ILE A 52 10.69 6.61 5.86
CA ILE A 52 12.04 7.14 6.09
C ILE A 52 12.41 6.96 7.58
N GLY A 53 11.46 7.20 8.49
CA GLY A 53 11.65 6.96 9.92
C GLY A 53 11.95 5.50 10.25
N LEU A 54 11.28 4.54 9.60
CA LEU A 54 11.59 3.12 9.74
C LEU A 54 12.99 2.79 9.20
N ALA A 55 13.37 3.34 8.05
CA ALA A 55 14.69 3.12 7.49
C ALA A 55 15.79 3.69 8.41
N LYS A 56 15.61 4.89 8.96
CA LYS A 56 16.53 5.48 9.97
C LYS A 56 16.64 4.65 11.24
N GLN A 57 15.64 3.86 11.60
CA GLN A 57 15.68 2.88 12.69
C GLN A 57 16.39 1.57 12.32
N GLY A 58 16.83 1.42 11.06
CA GLY A 58 17.57 0.25 10.59
C GLY A 58 16.72 -0.93 10.13
N TRP A 59 15.44 -0.69 9.81
CA TRP A 59 14.57 -1.74 9.25
C TRP A 59 14.87 -2.05 7.79
N ALA A 60 15.37 -1.06 7.03
CA ALA A 60 15.97 -1.23 5.71
C ALA A 60 16.96 -0.10 5.43
N SER A 61 17.84 -0.26 4.44
CA SER A 61 18.76 0.78 4.00
C SER A 61 18.20 1.64 2.85
N THR A 62 17.17 1.18 2.18
CA THR A 62 16.58 1.86 1.02
C THR A 62 15.09 2.09 1.21
N VAL A 63 14.60 3.27 0.84
CA VAL A 63 13.17 3.60 0.73
C VAL A 63 12.84 3.87 -0.73
N VAL A 64 11.91 3.12 -1.29
CA VAL A 64 11.38 3.32 -2.64
C VAL A 64 10.01 3.97 -2.54
N ILE A 65 9.88 5.17 -3.08
CA ILE A 65 8.63 5.92 -3.07
C ILE A 65 8.01 5.85 -4.47
N SER A 66 6.83 5.28 -4.56
CA SER A 66 6.02 5.35 -5.77
C SER A 66 5.56 6.78 -5.97
N ASN A 67 5.92 7.38 -7.13
CA ASN A 67 5.61 8.76 -7.46
C ASN A 67 4.62 8.83 -8.63
N PRO A 68 3.31 8.62 -8.41
CA PRO A 68 2.28 8.78 -9.44
C PRO A 68 1.81 10.25 -9.59
N TYR A 69 2.42 11.19 -8.87
CA TYR A 69 1.97 12.55 -8.76
C TYR A 69 2.52 13.41 -9.92
N PRO A 70 1.88 14.57 -10.23
CA PRO A 70 2.39 15.49 -11.26
C PRO A 70 3.73 16.10 -10.84
N ASP A 71 4.48 16.56 -11.84
CA ASP A 71 5.71 17.31 -11.63
C ASP A 71 5.43 18.57 -10.78
N GLY A 72 6.34 18.87 -9.84
CA GLY A 72 6.17 19.98 -8.91
C GLY A 72 5.30 19.70 -7.69
N ASP A 73 4.95 18.43 -7.43
CA ASP A 73 4.29 18.06 -6.18
C ASP A 73 5.20 18.38 -4.97
N PRO A 74 4.76 19.26 -4.04
CA PRO A 74 5.65 19.80 -3.00
C PRO A 74 6.10 18.73 -1.99
N VAL A 75 5.33 17.67 -1.78
CA VAL A 75 5.74 16.57 -0.90
C VAL A 75 6.80 15.73 -1.58
N MET A 76 6.60 15.41 -2.86
CA MET A 76 7.57 14.66 -3.64
C MET A 76 8.87 15.45 -3.84
N GLU A 77 8.80 16.74 -4.13
CA GLU A 77 10.00 17.58 -4.20
C GLU A 77 10.78 17.52 -2.89
N ARG A 78 10.14 17.77 -1.77
CA ARG A 78 10.78 17.70 -0.44
C ARG A 78 11.41 16.33 -0.20
N VAL A 79 10.65 15.26 -0.37
CA VAL A 79 11.11 13.91 0.00
C VAL A 79 12.15 13.36 -0.97
N CYS A 80 12.01 13.64 -2.27
CA CYS A 80 12.90 13.11 -3.29
C CYS A 80 14.16 13.94 -3.52
N HIS A 81 14.17 15.23 -3.15
CA HIS A 81 15.32 16.12 -3.33
C HIS A 81 16.07 16.38 -2.03
N ASP A 82 15.37 16.73 -0.93
CA ASP A 82 16.01 17.13 0.31
C ASP A 82 16.67 15.94 1.02
N VAL A 83 16.06 14.75 0.95
CA VAL A 83 16.62 13.54 1.57
C VAL A 83 17.82 12.98 0.80
N ARG A 84 17.92 13.25 -0.52
CA ARG A 84 19.12 12.91 -1.31
C ARG A 84 20.37 13.72 -0.94
N GLY A 85 20.18 14.91 -0.34
CA GLY A 85 21.28 15.78 0.09
C GLY A 85 21.77 15.51 1.51
N ASP A 86 21.03 14.69 2.28
CA ASP A 86 21.46 14.29 3.61
C ASP A 86 22.38 13.07 3.46
N ASP A 87 23.66 13.19 3.79
CA ASP A 87 24.67 12.12 3.78
C ASP A 87 24.36 10.99 4.79
N GLY A 88 23.07 10.70 4.97
CA GLY A 88 22.54 9.69 5.88
C GLY A 88 22.65 8.27 5.31
N PRO A 89 22.56 7.25 6.17
CA PRO A 89 22.69 5.85 5.79
C PRO A 89 21.49 5.30 5.00
N VAL A 90 20.51 6.14 4.61
CA VAL A 90 19.27 5.75 3.93
C VAL A 90 19.25 6.26 2.50
N GLU A 91 19.20 5.33 1.54
CA GLU A 91 18.96 5.66 0.13
C GLU A 91 17.46 5.91 -0.10
N VAL A 92 17.08 7.00 -0.76
CA VAL A 92 15.69 7.27 -1.17
C VAL A 92 15.60 7.28 -2.69
N LEU A 93 14.74 6.41 -3.23
CA LEU A 93 14.47 6.28 -4.66
C LEU A 93 13.01 6.68 -4.93
N CYS A 94 12.80 7.70 -5.73
CA CYS A 94 11.46 8.09 -6.20
C CYS A 94 11.27 7.59 -7.63
N LEU A 95 10.32 6.70 -7.83
CA LEU A 95 10.11 6.03 -9.12
C LEU A 95 8.66 6.19 -9.58
N VAL A 96 8.51 6.48 -10.86
CA VAL A 96 7.18 6.52 -11.51
C VAL A 96 6.83 5.11 -11.98
N PRO A 97 5.76 4.49 -11.47
CA PRO A 97 5.35 3.17 -11.94
C PRO A 97 4.83 3.24 -13.38
N SER A 98 5.07 2.20 -14.18
CA SER A 98 4.60 2.11 -15.57
C SER A 98 3.07 2.16 -15.70
N SER A 99 2.36 1.83 -14.64
CA SER A 99 0.91 1.93 -14.49
C SER A 99 0.61 2.49 -13.10
N LEU A 100 -0.26 3.53 -13.03
CA LEU A 100 -0.67 4.19 -11.79
C LEU A 100 -1.64 3.32 -10.97
N THR A 101 -1.23 2.08 -10.73
CA THR A 101 -2.01 1.07 -10.00
C THR A 101 -1.10 0.28 -9.06
N THR A 102 -1.66 -0.29 -8.01
CA THR A 102 -0.92 -1.17 -7.09
C THR A 102 -0.26 -2.36 -7.81
N ARG A 103 -0.85 -2.84 -8.93
CA ARG A 103 -0.21 -3.87 -9.78
C ARG A 103 1.04 -3.33 -10.47
N GLY A 104 0.97 -2.12 -11.02
CA GLY A 104 2.13 -1.45 -11.63
C GLY A 104 3.24 -1.22 -10.62
N GLU A 105 2.90 -0.80 -9.40
CA GLU A 105 3.85 -0.63 -8.29
C GLU A 105 4.50 -1.95 -7.91
N ALA A 106 3.71 -3.02 -7.74
CA ALA A 106 4.24 -4.34 -7.39
C ALA A 106 5.14 -4.93 -8.50
N THR A 107 4.77 -4.73 -9.78
CA THR A 107 5.58 -5.16 -10.93
C THR A 107 6.89 -4.36 -11.02
N MET A 108 6.84 -3.05 -10.84
CA MET A 108 8.03 -2.19 -10.75
C MET A 108 8.98 -2.68 -9.64
N MET A 109 8.42 -3.01 -8.48
CA MET A 109 9.22 -3.53 -7.37
C MET A 109 9.82 -4.88 -7.65
N ARG A 110 9.12 -5.79 -8.36
CA ARG A 110 9.68 -7.08 -8.79
C ARG A 110 10.92 -6.88 -9.65
N THR A 111 10.85 -5.97 -10.61
CA THR A 111 11.98 -5.65 -11.50
C THR A 111 13.16 -5.06 -10.70
N LEU A 112 12.88 -4.05 -9.89
CA LEU A 112 13.93 -3.40 -9.09
C LEU A 112 14.56 -4.37 -8.07
N ALA A 113 13.78 -5.21 -7.43
CA ALA A 113 14.27 -6.20 -6.49
C ALA A 113 15.21 -7.23 -7.17
N ALA A 114 14.86 -7.65 -8.40
CA ALA A 114 15.73 -8.52 -9.19
C ALA A 114 17.06 -7.84 -9.57
N GLU A 115 17.03 -6.58 -9.98
CA GLU A 115 18.22 -5.77 -10.31
C GLU A 115 19.13 -5.54 -9.10
N ARG A 116 18.53 -5.36 -7.91
CA ARG A 116 19.22 -5.05 -6.66
C ARG A 116 19.55 -6.29 -5.81
N SER A 117 19.10 -7.48 -6.25
CA SER A 117 19.20 -8.74 -5.49
C SER A 117 18.51 -8.68 -4.12
N TRP A 118 17.37 -7.99 -4.05
CA TRP A 118 16.56 -7.90 -2.85
C TRP A 118 15.66 -9.13 -2.68
N ASN A 119 15.58 -9.65 -1.47
CA ASN A 119 14.82 -10.86 -1.14
C ASN A 119 13.61 -10.56 -0.25
N LYS A 120 13.59 -9.43 0.44
CA LYS A 120 12.50 -9.05 1.34
C LYS A 120 12.23 -7.55 1.25
N ILE A 121 10.94 -7.18 1.25
CA ILE A 121 10.52 -5.78 1.27
C ILE A 121 9.45 -5.52 2.33
N ILE A 122 9.45 -4.31 2.90
CA ILE A 122 8.34 -3.78 3.69
C ILE A 122 7.50 -2.89 2.77
N VAL A 123 6.20 -3.12 2.71
CA VAL A 123 5.26 -2.33 1.90
C VAL A 123 4.39 -1.48 2.82
N VAL A 124 4.45 -0.16 2.65
CA VAL A 124 3.70 0.82 3.45
C VAL A 124 2.53 1.38 2.67
N SER A 125 1.34 1.33 3.27
CA SER A 125 0.10 1.83 2.67
C SER A 125 -0.93 2.24 3.73
N TRP A 126 -2.18 2.53 3.31
CA TRP A 126 -3.32 2.69 4.22
C TRP A 126 -3.71 1.35 4.86
N GLN A 127 -4.15 1.40 6.10
CA GLN A 127 -4.61 0.21 6.82
C GLN A 127 -5.71 -0.53 6.03
N TYR A 128 -6.75 0.17 5.59
CA TYR A 128 -7.86 -0.43 4.84
C TYR A 128 -7.48 -0.94 3.44
N HIS A 129 -6.30 -0.57 2.94
CA HIS A 129 -5.77 -1.05 1.67
C HIS A 129 -4.90 -2.31 1.82
N LEU A 130 -4.38 -2.60 3.01
CA LEU A 130 -3.45 -3.72 3.23
C LEU A 130 -3.95 -5.06 2.69
N PRO A 131 -5.22 -5.48 2.86
CA PRO A 131 -5.69 -6.77 2.36
C PRO A 131 -5.56 -6.88 0.84
N ARG A 132 -5.92 -5.82 0.11
CA ARG A 132 -5.81 -5.77 -1.35
C ARG A 132 -4.36 -5.65 -1.81
N ALA A 133 -3.55 -4.82 -1.16
CA ALA A 133 -2.13 -4.69 -1.47
C ALA A 133 -1.41 -6.03 -1.25
N ARG A 134 -1.68 -6.72 -0.13
CA ARG A 134 -1.10 -8.04 0.16
C ARG A 134 -1.41 -9.07 -0.94
N LEU A 135 -2.66 -9.12 -1.40
CA LEU A 135 -3.02 -10.00 -2.51
C LEU A 135 -2.25 -9.66 -3.79
N ILE A 136 -2.22 -8.37 -4.16
CA ILE A 136 -1.56 -7.92 -5.39
C ILE A 136 -0.04 -8.16 -5.33
N PHE A 137 0.60 -7.89 -4.20
CA PHE A 137 2.04 -8.16 -4.05
C PHE A 137 2.35 -9.66 -4.10
N ARG A 138 1.46 -10.52 -3.55
CA ARG A 138 1.59 -11.97 -3.74
C ARG A 138 1.46 -12.41 -5.20
N GLN A 139 0.63 -11.76 -5.98
CA GLN A 139 0.41 -12.05 -7.40
C GLN A 139 1.51 -11.48 -8.31
N CYS A 140 2.09 -10.33 -7.96
CA CYS A 140 2.90 -9.54 -8.88
C CYS A 140 4.35 -9.34 -8.44
N PHE A 141 4.65 -9.54 -7.16
CA PHE A 141 6.00 -9.44 -6.61
C PHE A 141 6.54 -10.82 -6.22
N SER A 142 6.01 -11.44 -5.16
CA SER A 142 6.39 -12.78 -4.75
C SER A 142 5.26 -13.48 -4.01
N ALA A 143 5.01 -14.76 -4.34
CA ALA A 143 4.06 -15.61 -3.64
C ALA A 143 4.65 -16.22 -2.35
N GLU A 144 5.96 -16.13 -2.14
CA GLU A 144 6.65 -16.73 -0.98
C GLU A 144 6.25 -16.02 0.32
N PRO A 145 5.86 -16.78 1.36
CA PRO A 145 5.56 -16.19 2.66
C PRO A 145 6.77 -15.48 3.28
N GLY A 146 6.53 -14.32 3.91
CA GLY A 146 7.56 -13.56 4.61
C GLY A 146 8.48 -12.71 3.72
N VAL A 147 8.35 -12.80 2.41
CA VAL A 147 9.09 -11.94 1.45
C VAL A 147 8.54 -10.53 1.43
N THR A 148 7.26 -10.37 1.70
CA THR A 148 6.59 -9.07 1.76
C THR A 148 6.00 -8.84 3.16
N VAL A 149 6.39 -7.76 3.82
CA VAL A 149 5.90 -7.34 5.14
C VAL A 149 5.01 -6.11 4.96
N MET A 150 3.72 -6.23 5.28
CA MET A 150 2.74 -5.16 5.12
C MET A 150 2.65 -4.27 6.36
N GLN A 151 2.83 -2.98 6.19
CA GLN A 151 2.72 -1.98 7.24
C GLN A 151 1.72 -0.87 6.86
N ALA A 152 0.90 -0.47 7.80
CA ALA A 152 0.07 0.72 7.69
C ALA A 152 0.75 1.90 8.38
N VAL A 153 0.67 3.07 7.75
CA VAL A 153 1.02 4.30 8.44
C VAL A 153 0.11 4.48 9.67
N PRO A 154 0.66 4.84 10.85
CA PRO A 154 -0.15 5.07 12.05
C PRO A 154 -1.05 6.30 11.87
N ARG A 155 -2.28 6.08 11.44
CA ARG A 155 -3.27 7.13 11.18
C ARG A 155 -4.63 6.77 11.77
N ARG A 156 -5.31 7.74 12.36
CA ARG A 156 -6.73 7.63 12.73
C ARG A 156 -7.59 8.18 11.59
N TYR A 157 -8.42 7.33 11.01
CA TYR A 157 -9.34 7.71 9.93
C TYR A 157 -10.63 8.30 10.55
N GLN A 158 -10.87 9.60 10.31
CA GLN A 158 -12.06 10.30 10.77
C GLN A 158 -13.18 10.29 9.70
N PHE A 159 -13.46 9.12 9.15
CA PHE A 159 -14.50 8.96 8.15
C PHE A 159 -15.87 8.81 8.80
N SER A 160 -16.89 9.43 8.20
CA SER A 160 -18.28 9.21 8.56
C SER A 160 -18.68 7.75 8.26
N PRO A 161 -19.76 7.22 8.87
CA PRO A 161 -20.26 5.89 8.53
C PRO A 161 -20.51 5.70 7.03
N LEU A 162 -21.07 6.71 6.36
CA LEU A 162 -21.32 6.68 4.92
C LEU A 162 -20.01 6.65 4.11
N SER A 163 -19.01 7.42 4.53
CA SER A 163 -17.70 7.41 3.87
C SER A 163 -17.01 6.05 4.02
N TRP A 164 -17.17 5.39 5.17
CA TRP A 164 -16.66 4.04 5.38
C TRP A 164 -17.35 3.03 4.45
N GLU A 165 -18.67 3.14 4.22
CA GLU A 165 -19.40 2.27 3.29
C GLU A 165 -18.84 2.38 1.87
N PHE A 166 -18.57 3.61 1.39
CA PHE A 166 -17.90 3.82 0.10
C PHE A 166 -16.50 3.22 0.06
N VAL A 167 -15.71 3.37 1.12
CA VAL A 167 -14.38 2.76 1.22
C VAL A 167 -14.48 1.24 1.13
N TYR A 168 -15.41 0.62 1.86
CA TYR A 168 -15.59 -0.83 1.84
C TYR A 168 -16.01 -1.32 0.47
N ALA A 169 -17.02 -0.70 -0.14
CA ALA A 169 -17.47 -1.04 -1.48
C ALA A 169 -16.32 -0.93 -2.51
N TYR A 170 -15.54 0.15 -2.45
CA TYR A 170 -14.37 0.34 -3.30
C TYR A 170 -13.29 -0.74 -3.08
N GLN A 171 -13.01 -1.08 -1.82
CA GLN A 171 -11.99 -2.10 -1.50
C GLN A 171 -12.46 -3.49 -1.93
N TRP A 172 -13.74 -3.83 -1.74
CA TRP A 172 -14.32 -5.08 -2.23
C TRP A 172 -14.25 -5.19 -3.76
N ALA A 173 -14.65 -4.15 -4.48
CA ALA A 173 -14.56 -4.11 -5.93
C ALA A 173 -13.09 -4.26 -6.42
N GLY A 174 -12.18 -3.57 -5.76
CA GLY A 174 -10.74 -3.67 -6.05
C GLY A 174 -10.15 -5.04 -5.75
N LEU A 175 -10.60 -5.68 -4.67
CA LEU A 175 -10.18 -7.03 -4.29
C LEU A 175 -10.71 -8.07 -5.29
N ALA A 176 -12.00 -7.99 -5.64
CA ALA A 176 -12.62 -8.85 -6.67
C ALA A 176 -11.90 -8.72 -8.02
N LYS A 177 -11.60 -7.48 -8.43
CA LYS A 177 -10.81 -7.21 -9.64
C LYS A 177 -9.43 -7.87 -9.56
N ALA A 178 -8.72 -7.74 -8.45
CA ALA A 178 -7.39 -8.33 -8.27
C ALA A 178 -7.45 -9.88 -8.33
N ILE A 179 -8.48 -10.49 -7.73
CA ILE A 179 -8.71 -11.94 -7.82
C ILE A 179 -8.93 -12.37 -9.27
N ALA A 180 -9.80 -11.65 -10.00
CA ALA A 180 -10.12 -11.96 -11.40
C ALA A 180 -8.92 -11.77 -12.34
N GLN A 181 -8.02 -10.85 -12.04
CA GLN A 181 -6.81 -10.61 -12.84
C GLN A 181 -5.72 -11.66 -12.64
N GLY A 182 -5.69 -12.35 -11.49
CA GLY A 182 -4.68 -13.36 -11.20
C GLY A 182 -3.25 -12.82 -11.12
N GLU A 183 -2.28 -13.70 -11.43
CA GLU A 183 -0.85 -13.37 -11.40
C GLU A 183 -0.47 -12.32 -12.46
N CYS A 184 0.60 -11.58 -12.18
CA CYS A 184 1.19 -10.64 -13.14
C CYS A 184 2.16 -11.36 -14.05
N SER A 185 1.91 -11.28 -15.35
CA SER A 185 2.82 -11.75 -16.41
C SER A 185 4.04 -10.83 -16.53
#